data_51ee08311d5c6ff038cff3fcbaf019e4
#
_entry.id   51ee08311d5c6ff038cff3fcbaf019e4
#
_cell.length_a   1.000
_cell.length_b   1.000
_cell.length_c   1.000
_cell.angle_alpha   90.00
_cell.angle_beta   90.00
_cell.angle_gamma   90.00
#
_symmetry.space_group_name_H-M   'P 1'
#
loop_
_entity.id
_entity.type
_entity.pdbx_description
1 polymer ?
#
loop_
_entity_poly.entity_id
_entity_poly.type
_entity_poly.pdbx_seq_one_letter_code
_entity_poly.pdbx_strand_id
1 'polypeptide(L)'
;MRHKRAMLVAAAAAVAVGGGIVLLRPAPASGLENGRFEADCCGTLELRGGEMLLNGRQTVRYDVGRDAGGPYLLPRTYYVGGLDARGFEVDGTRPALKLRLDRLPGPQTIVLPADGPDFLMKRAKPARHKAGIAQR
;
A
#
# COMPACT_ATOMS: atom_id res chain seq x y z
N MET A 1 -33.51 -42.48 -13.19
CA MET A 1 -32.26 -41.99 -13.77
C MET A 1 -32.18 -40.45 -13.93
N ARG A 2 -33.15 -39.71 -13.49
CA ARG A 2 -33.18 -38.22 -13.66
C ARG A 2 -32.54 -37.42 -12.49
N HIS A 3 -32.20 -38.08 -11.37
CA HIS A 3 -31.67 -37.37 -10.18
C HIS A 3 -30.14 -37.25 -10.07
N LYS A 4 -29.38 -37.89 -10.96
CA LYS A 4 -27.90 -37.84 -10.92
C LYS A 4 -27.27 -36.66 -11.68
N ARG A 5 -28.04 -35.95 -12.48
CA ARG A 5 -27.51 -34.80 -13.25
C ARG A 5 -27.68 -33.44 -12.55
N ALA A 6 -28.52 -33.35 -11.56
CA ALA A 6 -28.75 -32.12 -10.81
C ALA A 6 -27.69 -31.85 -9.72
N MET A 7 -27.01 -32.86 -9.20
CA MET A 7 -26.00 -32.70 -8.14
C MET A 7 -24.63 -32.20 -8.67
N LEU A 8 -24.32 -32.41 -9.93
CA LEU A 8 -23.03 -32.00 -10.50
C LEU A 8 -22.97 -30.51 -10.86
N VAL A 9 -24.10 -29.87 -11.08
CA VAL A 9 -24.16 -28.44 -11.42
C VAL A 9 -24.02 -27.56 -10.17
N ALA A 10 -24.51 -28.01 -9.03
CA ALA A 10 -24.40 -27.27 -7.77
C ALA A 10 -22.97 -27.21 -7.19
N ALA A 11 -22.17 -28.26 -7.41
CA ALA A 11 -20.78 -28.30 -6.94
C ALA A 11 -19.85 -27.35 -7.72
N ALA A 12 -20.09 -27.16 -9.01
CA ALA A 12 -19.27 -26.30 -9.84
C ALA A 12 -19.48 -24.79 -9.53
N ALA A 13 -20.70 -24.40 -9.14
CA ALA A 13 -21.00 -23.01 -8.77
C ALA A 13 -20.35 -22.58 -7.43
N ALA A 14 -20.22 -23.50 -6.47
CA ALA A 14 -19.61 -23.21 -5.16
C ALA A 14 -18.10 -22.95 -5.26
N VAL A 15 -17.40 -23.59 -6.20
CA VAL A 15 -15.96 -23.42 -6.39
C VAL A 15 -15.63 -22.06 -7.02
N ALA A 16 -16.46 -21.56 -7.92
CA ALA A 16 -16.25 -20.26 -8.56
C ALA A 16 -16.40 -19.08 -7.59
N VAL A 17 -17.31 -19.16 -6.62
CA VAL A 17 -17.52 -18.11 -5.60
C VAL A 17 -16.37 -18.10 -4.59
N GLY A 18 -15.84 -19.27 -4.19
CA GLY A 18 -14.70 -19.36 -3.28
C GLY A 18 -13.40 -18.79 -3.85
N GLY A 19 -13.12 -19.00 -5.14
CA GLY A 19 -11.94 -18.49 -5.82
C GLY A 19 -11.95 -16.95 -5.98
N GLY A 20 -13.13 -16.34 -6.24
CA GLY A 20 -13.26 -14.90 -6.40
C GLY A 20 -13.01 -14.12 -5.11
N ILE A 21 -13.37 -14.65 -3.96
CA ILE A 21 -13.17 -14.00 -2.65
C ILE A 21 -11.70 -13.99 -2.26
N VAL A 22 -10.93 -15.03 -2.60
CA VAL A 22 -9.50 -15.13 -2.25
C VAL A 22 -8.68 -14.06 -2.99
N LEU A 23 -9.04 -13.70 -4.24
CA LEU A 23 -8.34 -12.71 -5.05
C LEU A 23 -8.50 -11.26 -4.55
N LEU A 24 -9.49 -10.97 -3.69
CA LEU A 24 -9.76 -9.64 -3.14
C LEU A 24 -9.09 -9.38 -1.78
N ARG A 25 -8.42 -10.36 -1.20
CA ARG A 25 -7.73 -10.20 0.09
C ARG A 25 -6.38 -9.53 -0.10
N PRO A 26 -5.99 -8.60 0.81
CA PRO A 26 -4.64 -8.10 0.84
C PRO A 26 -3.64 -9.25 1.01
N ALA A 27 -2.55 -9.18 0.29
CA ALA A 27 -1.45 -10.15 0.33
C ALA A 27 -0.20 -9.53 0.97
N PRO A 28 0.75 -10.35 1.45
CA PRO A 28 2.05 -9.85 1.86
C PRO A 28 2.72 -9.03 0.76
N ALA A 29 3.54 -8.06 1.15
CA ALA A 29 4.27 -7.22 0.22
C ALA A 29 5.17 -8.04 -0.70
N SER A 30 5.14 -7.70 -1.99
CA SER A 30 5.90 -8.39 -3.04
C SER A 30 7.21 -7.68 -3.43
N GLY A 31 7.42 -6.46 -2.94
CA GLY A 31 8.53 -5.60 -3.34
C GLY A 31 8.25 -4.73 -4.57
N LEU A 32 7.14 -4.95 -5.28
CA LEU A 32 6.73 -4.14 -6.43
C LEU A 32 6.42 -2.69 -6.09
N GLU A 33 6.08 -2.43 -4.83
CA GLU A 33 5.78 -1.14 -4.25
C GLU A 33 7.00 -0.42 -3.69
N ASN A 34 8.15 -1.08 -3.53
CA ASN A 34 9.32 -0.52 -2.89
C ASN A 34 9.75 0.82 -3.48
N GLY A 35 10.15 1.73 -2.62
CA GLY A 35 10.65 3.05 -2.99
C GLY A 35 10.58 4.05 -1.86
N ARG A 36 11.11 5.22 -2.14
CA ARG A 36 11.08 6.36 -1.22
C ARG A 36 10.15 7.43 -1.78
N PHE A 37 9.32 7.96 -0.92
CA PHE A 37 8.32 8.99 -1.24
C PHE A 37 8.48 10.16 -0.28
N GLU A 38 8.13 11.34 -0.74
CA GLU A 38 8.24 12.56 0.06
C GLU A 38 7.07 13.52 -0.20
N ALA A 39 6.74 14.31 0.79
CA ALA A 39 5.78 15.39 0.71
C ALA A 39 6.11 16.47 1.73
N ASP A 40 5.79 17.71 1.40
CA ASP A 40 6.06 18.86 2.27
C ASP A 40 5.30 18.80 3.60
N CYS A 41 4.09 18.20 3.61
CA CYS A 41 3.30 18.04 4.83
C CYS A 41 4.00 17.22 5.91
N CYS A 42 4.70 16.13 5.50
CA CYS A 42 4.89 15.00 6.38
C CYS A 42 6.34 14.50 6.41
N GLY A 43 7.12 14.81 5.41
CA GLY A 43 8.49 14.34 5.28
C GLY A 43 8.62 13.15 4.34
N THR A 44 9.30 12.10 4.76
CA THR A 44 9.64 10.95 3.93
C THR A 44 8.99 9.65 4.40
N LEU A 45 8.57 8.84 3.44
CA LEU A 45 8.07 7.49 3.63
C LEU A 45 8.84 6.55 2.73
N GLU A 46 9.46 5.52 3.30
CA GLU A 46 10.18 4.51 2.54
C GLU A 46 9.48 3.16 2.66
N LEU A 47 9.19 2.54 1.52
CA LEU A 47 8.61 1.20 1.46
C LEU A 47 9.70 0.19 1.15
N ARG A 48 9.88 -0.77 2.04
CA ARG A 48 10.87 -1.83 1.88
C ARG A 48 10.43 -3.11 2.57
N GLY A 49 10.28 -4.18 1.80
CA GLY A 49 10.06 -5.52 2.35
C GLY A 49 8.81 -5.67 3.24
N GLY A 50 7.74 -4.96 2.95
CA GLY A 50 6.51 -5.00 3.75
C GLY A 50 6.49 -4.06 4.96
N GLU A 51 7.48 -3.21 5.07
CA GLU A 51 7.59 -2.19 6.10
C GLU A 51 7.63 -0.79 5.50
N MET A 52 6.89 0.14 6.09
CA MET A 52 7.02 1.56 5.79
C MET A 52 7.76 2.25 6.92
N LEU A 53 8.83 2.94 6.54
CA LEU A 53 9.64 3.74 7.44
C LEU A 53 9.26 5.21 7.31
N LEU A 54 8.73 5.78 8.38
CA LEU A 54 8.23 7.14 8.43
C LEU A 54 9.29 8.07 9.02
N ASN A 55 9.77 9.01 8.23
CA ASN A 55 10.83 9.98 8.62
C ASN A 55 12.09 9.32 9.19
N GLY A 56 12.40 8.10 8.78
CA GLY A 56 13.56 7.37 9.27
C GLY A 56 13.50 6.93 10.75
N ARG A 57 12.34 7.04 11.40
CA ARG A 57 12.20 6.83 12.84
C ARG A 57 11.19 5.77 13.24
N GLN A 58 10.08 5.68 12.54
CA GLN A 58 8.97 4.80 12.91
C GLN A 58 8.66 3.83 11.79
N THR A 59 8.55 2.56 12.13
CA THR A 59 8.25 1.49 11.17
C THR A 59 6.84 0.96 11.39
N VAL A 60 6.07 0.85 10.31
CA VAL A 60 4.74 0.24 10.30
C VAL A 60 4.70 -0.85 9.23
N ARG A 61 4.22 -2.04 9.58
CA ARG A 61 4.01 -3.12 8.61
C ARG A 61 2.75 -2.90 7.80
N TYR A 62 2.75 -3.36 6.56
CA TYR A 62 1.61 -3.25 5.66
C TYR A 62 1.44 -4.49 4.79
N ASP A 63 0.23 -4.66 4.30
CA ASP A 63 -0.11 -5.58 3.23
C ASP A 63 -0.45 -4.81 1.96
N VAL A 64 -0.38 -5.47 0.81
CA VAL A 64 -0.70 -4.89 -0.49
C VAL A 64 -1.98 -5.52 -1.00
N GLY A 65 -2.86 -4.70 -1.54
CA GLY A 65 -4.11 -5.15 -2.12
C GLY A 65 -4.50 -4.36 -3.36
N ARG A 66 -5.58 -4.79 -3.97
CA ARG A 66 -6.19 -4.13 -5.11
C ARG A 66 -7.71 -4.25 -5.02
N ASP A 67 -8.39 -3.17 -5.30
CA ASP A 67 -9.85 -3.14 -5.41
C ASP A 67 -10.28 -2.31 -6.63
N ALA A 68 -11.55 -1.94 -6.73
CA ALA A 68 -12.06 -1.13 -7.82
C ALA A 68 -11.37 0.24 -7.93
N GLY A 69 -10.84 0.77 -6.84
CA GLY A 69 -10.08 2.02 -6.80
C GLY A 69 -8.61 1.88 -7.17
N GLY A 70 -8.14 0.68 -7.47
CA GLY A 70 -6.76 0.39 -7.84
C GLY A 70 -5.94 -0.24 -6.71
N PRO A 71 -4.60 -0.26 -6.86
CA PRO A 71 -3.72 -0.82 -5.85
C PRO A 71 -3.65 0.07 -4.59
N TYR A 72 -3.44 -0.56 -3.45
CA TYR A 72 -3.31 0.12 -2.17
C TYR A 72 -2.36 -0.60 -1.22
N LEU A 73 -1.87 0.13 -0.24
CA LEU A 73 -1.23 -0.41 0.96
C LEU A 73 -2.23 -0.36 2.11
N LEU A 74 -2.27 -1.42 2.92
CA LEU A 74 -3.08 -1.45 4.14
C LEU A 74 -2.17 -1.64 5.33
N PRO A 75 -1.95 -0.59 6.16
CA PRO A 75 -1.22 -0.74 7.42
C PRO A 75 -1.88 -1.79 8.31
N ARG A 76 -1.09 -2.65 8.95
CA ARG A 76 -1.65 -3.79 9.68
C ARG A 76 -2.32 -3.44 10.99
N THR A 77 -1.74 -2.58 11.77
CA THR A 77 -2.18 -2.38 13.16
C THR A 77 -2.62 -0.95 13.43
N TYR A 78 -2.12 -0.02 12.65
CA TYR A 78 -2.25 1.39 12.93
C TYR A 78 -2.91 2.15 11.79
N TYR A 79 -3.68 3.17 12.13
CA TYR A 79 -3.96 4.24 11.21
C TYR A 79 -2.66 4.98 10.92
N VAL A 80 -2.36 5.19 9.65
CA VAL A 80 -1.25 6.03 9.20
C VAL A 80 -1.80 7.14 8.34
N GLY A 81 -1.59 8.36 8.76
CA GLY A 81 -2.06 9.55 8.05
C GLY A 81 -1.06 10.68 8.08
N GLY A 82 -1.37 11.76 7.37
CA GLY A 82 -0.58 12.98 7.34
C GLY A 82 -1.08 14.00 8.36
N LEU A 83 -0.14 14.67 8.99
CA LEU A 83 -0.39 15.85 9.81
C LEU A 83 0.20 17.06 9.08
N ASP A 84 -0.60 18.11 8.92
CA ASP A 84 -0.15 19.32 8.24
C ASP A 84 1.06 19.93 8.97
N ALA A 85 2.18 20.07 8.23
CA ALA A 85 3.47 20.59 8.72
C ALA A 85 4.05 19.88 9.97
N ARG A 86 3.56 18.67 10.32
CA ARG A 86 3.94 17.98 11.56
C ARG A 86 4.45 16.55 11.40
N GLY A 87 4.44 16.01 10.18
CA GLY A 87 4.86 14.65 9.92
C GLY A 87 3.70 13.67 9.79
N PHE A 88 3.89 12.45 10.27
CA PHE A 88 2.90 11.39 10.18
C PHE A 88 2.15 11.20 11.50
N GLU A 89 0.85 10.94 11.39
CA GLU A 89 0.06 10.44 12.49
C GLU A 89 0.03 8.90 12.42
N VAL A 90 0.40 8.24 13.51
CA VAL A 90 0.30 6.79 13.66
C VAL A 90 -0.51 6.52 14.92
N ASP A 91 -1.69 5.97 14.74
CA ASP A 91 -2.65 5.80 15.83
C ASP A 91 -3.19 4.37 15.86
N GLY A 92 -2.85 3.65 16.93
CA GLY A 92 -3.31 2.27 17.16
C GLY A 92 -4.77 2.16 17.61
N THR A 93 -5.43 3.28 17.92
CA THR A 93 -6.84 3.30 18.36
C THR A 93 -7.82 3.55 17.22
N ARG A 94 -7.31 3.95 16.04
CA ARG A 94 -8.10 4.20 14.84
C ARG A 94 -7.96 3.05 13.86
N PRO A 95 -9.02 2.72 13.09
CA PRO A 95 -8.92 1.72 12.05
C PRO A 95 -7.94 2.15 10.95
N ALA A 96 -7.14 1.19 10.47
CA ALA A 96 -6.25 1.43 9.36
C ALA A 96 -7.05 1.75 8.09
N LEU A 97 -6.59 2.71 7.32
CA LEU A 97 -7.15 3.10 6.04
C LEU A 97 -6.21 2.71 4.91
N LYS A 98 -6.78 2.47 3.73
CA LYS A 98 -6.03 2.15 2.51
C LYS A 98 -5.24 3.37 2.05
N LEU A 99 -3.93 3.20 1.86
CA LEU A 99 -3.08 4.20 1.23
C LEU A 99 -3.05 3.91 -0.27
N ARG A 100 -3.67 4.75 -1.08
CA ARG A 100 -3.80 4.52 -2.52
C ARG A 100 -2.49 4.75 -3.24
N LEU A 101 -2.17 3.81 -4.14
CA LEU A 101 -1.08 3.92 -5.08
C LEU A 101 -1.66 4.28 -6.46
N ASP A 102 -0.89 5.03 -7.25
CA ASP A 102 -1.29 5.32 -8.63
C ASP A 102 -1.15 4.09 -9.54
N ARG A 103 -0.18 3.22 -9.25
CA ARG A 103 0.08 2.00 -10.02
C ARG A 103 0.95 0.99 -9.25
N LEU A 104 0.95 -0.24 -9.73
CA LEU A 104 1.91 -1.31 -9.42
C LEU A 104 2.25 -2.05 -10.74
N PRO A 105 3.52 -2.38 -10.98
CA PRO A 105 4.71 -2.04 -10.19
C PRO A 105 5.14 -0.59 -10.32
N GLY A 106 6.05 -0.17 -9.44
CA GLY A 106 6.69 1.13 -9.51
C GLY A 106 5.76 2.33 -9.28
N PRO A 107 5.03 2.40 -8.15
CA PRO A 107 4.17 3.55 -7.87
C PRO A 107 4.97 4.85 -7.84
N GLN A 108 4.39 5.91 -8.38
CA GLN A 108 4.98 7.25 -8.37
C GLN A 108 4.36 8.14 -7.30
N THR A 109 3.16 7.80 -6.86
CA THR A 109 2.43 8.55 -5.84
C THR A 109 1.75 7.62 -4.84
N ILE A 110 1.64 8.12 -3.61
CA ILE A 110 0.85 7.52 -2.54
C ILE A 110 -0.08 8.58 -1.99
N VAL A 111 -1.36 8.29 -1.89
CA VAL A 111 -2.33 9.15 -1.23
C VAL A 111 -2.38 8.79 0.25
N LEU A 112 -2.10 9.76 1.08
CA LEU A 112 -2.08 9.64 2.53
C LEU A 112 -3.34 10.30 3.12
N PRO A 113 -4.17 9.56 3.89
CA PRO A 113 -5.34 10.14 4.49
C PRO A 113 -4.96 11.20 5.54
N ALA A 114 -5.83 12.17 5.76
CA ALA A 114 -5.69 13.21 6.77
C ALA A 114 -7.07 13.60 7.31
N ASP A 115 -7.13 14.35 8.39
CA ASP A 115 -8.38 14.83 8.95
C ASP A 115 -9.04 15.97 8.13
N GLY A 116 -8.33 16.48 7.15
CA GLY A 116 -8.81 17.35 6.10
C GLY A 116 -8.63 16.74 4.72
N PRO A 117 -8.26 17.50 3.70
CA PRO A 117 -7.90 16.98 2.39
C PRO A 117 -6.73 16.00 2.49
N ASP A 118 -6.79 14.92 1.73
CA ASP A 118 -5.72 13.94 1.67
C ASP A 118 -4.42 14.57 1.14
N PHE A 119 -3.30 14.06 1.61
CA PHE A 119 -1.99 14.47 1.12
C PHE A 119 -1.48 13.53 0.03
N LEU A 120 -0.82 14.10 -0.97
CA LEU A 120 -0.17 13.35 -2.02
C LEU A 120 1.33 13.31 -1.76
N MET A 121 1.86 12.10 -1.60
CA MET A 121 3.30 11.85 -1.56
C MET A 121 3.80 11.47 -2.94
N LYS A 122 4.95 11.98 -3.33
CA LYS A 122 5.57 11.71 -4.63
C LYS A 122 6.85 10.92 -4.45
N ARG A 123 7.13 10.01 -5.38
CA ARG A 123 8.39 9.28 -5.39
C ARG A 123 9.55 10.25 -5.42
N ALA A 124 10.46 10.11 -4.46
CA ALA A 124 11.69 10.88 -4.44
C ALA A 124 12.55 10.54 -5.66
N LYS A 125 13.11 11.55 -6.29
CA LYS A 125 14.11 11.35 -7.34
C LYS A 125 15.34 10.68 -6.71
N PRO A 126 15.97 9.69 -7.39
CA PRO A 126 17.22 9.15 -6.92
C PRO A 126 18.22 10.28 -6.77
N ALA A 127 18.95 10.29 -5.63
CA ALA A 127 20.01 11.26 -5.44
C ALA A 127 20.95 11.16 -6.64
N ARG A 128 21.10 12.26 -7.38
CA ARG A 128 22.16 12.35 -8.37
C ARG A 128 23.47 12.24 -7.58
N HIS A 129 24.10 11.07 -7.65
CA HIS A 129 25.53 11.02 -7.36
C HIS A 129 26.18 12.03 -8.29
N LYS A 130 26.55 13.17 -7.79
CA LYS A 130 27.54 13.98 -8.50
C LYS A 130 28.70 13.05 -8.70
N ALA A 131 28.88 12.58 -9.93
CA ALA A 131 30.00 11.76 -10.33
C ALA A 131 31.23 12.41 -9.73
N GLY A 132 31.98 11.66 -8.93
CA GLY A 132 32.94 12.24 -8.03
C GLY A 132 33.86 13.20 -8.77
N ILE A 133 34.02 14.33 -8.20
CA ILE A 133 35.11 15.21 -8.53
C ILE A 133 36.37 14.36 -8.46
N ALA A 134 37.04 14.19 -9.58
CA ALA A 134 38.32 13.50 -9.60
C ALA A 134 39.21 14.16 -8.55
N GLN A 135 39.47 13.44 -7.53
CA GLN A 135 40.43 13.87 -6.49
C GLN A 135 41.81 13.73 -7.11
N ARG A 136 42.52 14.78 -7.12
CA ARG A 136 43.94 14.77 -7.41
C ARG A 136 44.73 14.25 -6.20
#